data_f1640e434bde6e91b70fcd22a28f517e
#
_entry.id   f1640e434bde6e91b70fcd22a28f517e
#
_cell.length_a   1.000
_cell.length_b   1.000
_cell.length_c   1.000
_cell.angle_alpha   90.00
_cell.angle_beta   90.00
_cell.angle_gamma   90.00
#
_symmetry.space_group_name_H-M   'P 1'
#
loop_
_entity.id
_entity.type
_entity.pdbx_description
1 polymer ?
#
loop_
_entity_poly.entity_id
_entity_poly.type
_entity_poly.pdbx_seq_one_letter_code
_entity_poly.pdbx_strand_id
1 'polypeptide(L)'
;MTTALVLVAIGIATIYAVGNPAELSPASQTGNLANLWKKQLIFAVISFVGFIAVNLFNYRRLGALSFPIFALVLLLLGILLLGRYAVNIPFVPEINGAHRWIRLSIAGRQFSLQPSELCKLGYVLALAWYLRYRSNYRNFSALIGPFILTLLPMVLILLEPDLGTVVLMMPILFTMLFVAGAKVKHLLIIILMALLVSPLLWHKMKPYQRTRISSVLLQSSWIRQQAEQNQAWGEILVGKKFNARQWKNDWGYHLIRSKFAVASGGIDHGKGYGFRRGPFIKYNFLPARHNDFVFAIIAHQWGFGGCLGLLMLYMIIIGCGLEIAMNNTDPFGRLLAIGIVAVFTVEVLINVSMTVGLMPITGLTLPLVSYGGSSLLVSMASVGLLNNVGRRRPFSVARKP
;
A
#
# COMPACT_ATOMS: atom_id res chain seq x y z
N MET A 1 -18.04 7.02 -5.67
CA MET A 1 -17.97 7.80 -4.41
C MET A 1 -18.61 7.04 -3.25
N THR A 2 -19.86 6.63 -3.35
CA THR A 2 -20.56 5.87 -2.29
C THR A 2 -19.75 4.67 -1.77
N THR A 3 -19.22 3.85 -2.67
CA THR A 3 -18.38 2.69 -2.33
C THR A 3 -17.14 3.06 -1.51
N ALA A 4 -16.48 4.16 -1.83
CA ALA A 4 -15.33 4.63 -1.06
C ALA A 4 -15.72 5.06 0.36
N LEU A 5 -16.86 5.74 0.53
CA LEU A 5 -17.38 6.10 1.84
C LEU A 5 -17.78 4.87 2.67
N VAL A 6 -18.35 3.84 2.03
CA VAL A 6 -18.65 2.57 2.70
C VAL A 6 -17.37 1.89 3.19
N LEU A 7 -16.32 1.86 2.38
CA LEU A 7 -15.00 1.31 2.80
C LEU A 7 -14.43 2.09 4.00
N VAL A 8 -14.48 3.42 3.99
CA VAL A 8 -14.04 4.25 5.12
C VAL A 8 -14.87 3.95 6.37
N ALA A 9 -16.18 3.78 6.25
CA ALA A 9 -17.06 3.44 7.37
C ALA A 9 -16.72 2.06 7.94
N ILE A 10 -16.47 1.04 7.08
CA ILE A 10 -16.00 -0.29 7.50
C ILE A 10 -14.67 -0.18 8.23
N GLY A 11 -13.73 0.64 7.73
CA GLY A 11 -12.44 0.89 8.38
C GLY A 11 -12.61 1.47 9.78
N ILE A 12 -13.39 2.55 9.92
CA ILE A 12 -13.68 3.20 11.22
C ILE A 12 -14.35 2.21 12.18
N ALA A 13 -15.34 1.44 11.71
CA ALA A 13 -16.02 0.42 12.51
C ALA A 13 -15.04 -0.68 13.00
N THR A 14 -14.14 -1.14 12.11
CA THR A 14 -13.13 -2.15 12.48
C THR A 14 -12.13 -1.60 13.49
N ILE A 15 -11.65 -0.37 13.31
CA ILE A 15 -10.75 0.30 14.26
C ILE A 15 -11.44 0.51 15.62
N TYR A 16 -12.72 0.88 15.61
CA TYR A 16 -13.53 0.99 16.83
C TYR A 16 -13.64 -0.35 17.55
N ALA A 17 -13.91 -1.43 16.81
CA ALA A 17 -14.02 -2.78 17.38
C ALA A 17 -12.71 -3.24 18.02
N VAL A 18 -11.56 -2.94 17.39
CA VAL A 18 -10.23 -3.28 17.92
C VAL A 18 -9.91 -2.52 19.22
N GLY A 19 -10.32 -1.26 19.30
CA GLY A 19 -10.08 -0.41 20.48
C GLY A 19 -11.08 -0.63 21.62
N ASN A 20 -12.28 -1.17 21.32
CA ASN A 20 -13.39 -1.30 22.26
C ASN A 20 -14.02 -2.70 22.17
N PRO A 21 -13.36 -3.76 22.66
CA PRO A 21 -13.91 -5.11 22.63
C PRO A 21 -15.23 -5.19 23.43
N ALA A 22 -16.13 -6.09 23.03
CA ALA A 22 -17.41 -6.30 23.72
C ALA A 22 -17.22 -6.92 25.12
N GLU A 23 -16.19 -7.76 25.26
CA GLU A 23 -15.81 -8.39 26.50
C GLU A 23 -14.47 -7.84 26.97
N LEU A 24 -14.45 -7.15 28.11
CA LEU A 24 -13.22 -6.69 28.72
C LEU A 24 -12.52 -7.85 29.42
N SER A 25 -11.21 -7.95 29.25
CA SER A 25 -10.33 -8.83 30.01
C SER A 25 -9.28 -7.98 30.71
N PRO A 26 -8.83 -8.36 31.94
CA PRO A 26 -7.70 -7.68 32.59
C PRO A 26 -6.45 -7.61 31.73
N ALA A 27 -6.29 -8.54 30.79
CA ALA A 27 -5.20 -8.58 29.78
C ALA A 27 -5.50 -7.75 28.52
N SER A 28 -6.69 -7.13 28.37
CA SER A 28 -7.03 -6.28 27.24
C SER A 28 -6.34 -4.91 27.38
N GLN A 29 -5.15 -4.77 26.80
CA GLN A 29 -4.43 -3.48 26.71
C GLN A 29 -5.11 -2.58 25.65
N THR A 30 -6.26 -2.01 25.99
CA THR A 30 -7.02 -1.13 25.08
C THR A 30 -6.66 0.34 25.21
N GLY A 31 -5.90 0.75 26.22
CA GLY A 31 -5.70 2.16 26.61
C GLY A 31 -5.45 3.13 25.44
N ASN A 32 -4.37 2.95 24.69
CA ASN A 32 -4.04 3.84 23.56
C ASN A 32 -4.89 3.57 22.29
N LEU A 33 -5.48 2.37 22.17
CA LEU A 33 -6.27 1.99 20.99
C LEU A 33 -7.72 2.46 21.05
N ALA A 34 -8.26 2.66 22.26
CA ALA A 34 -9.66 3.01 22.50
C ALA A 34 -10.11 4.30 21.76
N ASN A 35 -9.21 5.26 21.59
CA ASN A 35 -9.50 6.54 20.95
C ASN A 35 -9.02 6.67 19.50
N LEU A 36 -8.43 5.62 18.89
CA LEU A 36 -7.91 5.70 17.52
C LEU A 36 -9.02 5.95 16.49
N TRP A 37 -10.22 5.39 16.70
CA TRP A 37 -11.34 5.62 15.82
C TRP A 37 -11.76 7.09 15.74
N LYS A 38 -11.64 7.86 16.84
CA LYS A 38 -11.90 9.30 16.85
C LYS A 38 -10.90 10.06 15.98
N LYS A 39 -9.60 9.67 16.06
CA LYS A 39 -8.57 10.23 15.19
C LYS A 39 -8.81 9.87 13.72
N GLN A 40 -9.20 8.61 13.45
CA GLN A 40 -9.54 8.18 12.11
C GLN A 40 -10.75 8.93 11.53
N LEU A 41 -11.76 9.24 12.36
CA LEU A 41 -12.90 10.06 11.94
C LEU A 41 -12.45 11.48 11.54
N ILE A 42 -11.55 12.10 12.30
CA ILE A 42 -10.98 13.42 11.93
C ILE A 42 -10.23 13.31 10.61
N PHE A 43 -9.40 12.27 10.44
CA PHE A 43 -8.69 12.02 9.17
C PHE A 43 -9.67 11.79 8.01
N ALA A 44 -10.79 11.11 8.23
CA ALA A 44 -11.83 10.91 7.23
C ALA A 44 -12.46 12.23 6.79
N VAL A 45 -12.77 13.14 7.73
CA VAL A 45 -13.29 14.46 7.41
C VAL A 45 -12.27 15.28 6.61
N ILE A 46 -11.01 15.32 7.05
CA ILE A 46 -9.93 16.04 6.33
C ILE A 46 -9.76 15.45 4.92
N SER A 47 -9.77 14.12 4.80
CA SER A 47 -9.63 13.44 3.51
C SER A 47 -10.83 13.68 2.59
N PHE A 48 -12.04 13.82 3.14
CA PHE A 48 -13.21 14.17 2.38
C PHE A 48 -13.16 15.63 1.88
N VAL A 49 -12.64 16.55 2.67
CA VAL A 49 -12.34 17.92 2.21
C VAL A 49 -11.31 17.89 1.09
N GLY A 50 -10.25 17.08 1.22
CA GLY A 50 -9.26 16.85 0.16
C GLY A 50 -9.89 16.29 -1.13
N PHE A 51 -10.80 15.32 -1.01
CA PHE A 51 -11.58 14.79 -2.13
C PHE A 51 -12.37 15.91 -2.84
N ILE A 52 -13.08 16.78 -2.10
CA ILE A 52 -13.82 17.90 -2.66
C ILE A 52 -12.87 18.88 -3.35
N ALA A 53 -11.78 19.26 -2.69
CA ALA A 53 -10.79 20.19 -3.24
C ALA A 53 -10.25 19.71 -4.58
N VAL A 54 -9.87 18.43 -4.68
CA VAL A 54 -9.39 17.83 -5.94
C VAL A 54 -10.46 17.83 -7.03
N ASN A 55 -11.75 17.70 -6.68
CA ASN A 55 -12.86 17.75 -7.64
C ASN A 55 -13.15 19.17 -8.17
N LEU A 56 -12.83 20.21 -7.41
CA LEU A 56 -13.00 21.61 -7.84
C LEU A 56 -11.98 21.99 -8.94
N PHE A 57 -10.75 21.48 -8.85
CA PHE A 57 -9.71 21.76 -9.84
C PHE A 57 -9.86 20.87 -11.08
N ASN A 58 -9.53 21.44 -12.26
CA ASN A 58 -9.51 20.64 -13.47
C ASN A 58 -8.25 19.75 -13.49
N TYR A 59 -8.44 18.43 -13.64
CA TYR A 59 -7.34 17.46 -13.69
C TYR A 59 -6.29 17.79 -14.75
N ARG A 60 -6.67 18.42 -15.87
CA ARG A 60 -5.71 18.86 -16.92
C ARG A 60 -4.74 19.91 -16.41
N ARG A 61 -5.16 20.82 -15.51
CA ARG A 61 -4.25 21.79 -14.86
C ARG A 61 -3.30 21.07 -13.89
N LEU A 62 -3.78 20.06 -13.18
CA LEU A 62 -2.92 19.20 -12.35
C LEU A 62 -1.88 18.45 -13.18
N GLY A 63 -2.23 18.08 -14.42
CA GLY A 63 -1.27 17.52 -15.38
C GLY A 63 -0.09 18.46 -15.66
N ALA A 64 -0.35 19.74 -15.92
CA ALA A 64 0.71 20.73 -16.10
C ALA A 64 1.59 20.93 -14.86
N LEU A 65 1.01 20.76 -13.66
CA LEU A 65 1.70 20.86 -12.38
C LEU A 65 2.32 19.52 -11.90
N SER A 66 2.20 18.44 -12.67
CA SER A 66 2.61 17.10 -12.24
C SER A 66 4.10 17.01 -11.90
N PHE A 67 4.98 17.59 -12.71
CA PHE A 67 6.43 17.60 -12.42
C PHE A 67 6.80 18.48 -11.23
N PRO A 68 6.28 19.73 -11.05
CA PRO A 68 6.44 20.48 -9.81
C PRO A 68 5.96 19.72 -8.56
N ILE A 69 4.78 19.09 -8.63
CA ILE A 69 4.25 18.27 -7.52
C ILE A 69 5.19 17.10 -7.22
N PHE A 70 5.66 16.41 -8.25
CA PHE A 70 6.60 15.31 -8.10
C PHE A 70 7.94 15.77 -7.52
N ALA A 71 8.48 16.88 -8.01
CA ALA A 71 9.72 17.47 -7.46
C ALA A 71 9.57 17.86 -5.99
N LEU A 72 8.43 18.44 -5.60
CA LEU A 72 8.13 18.72 -4.20
C LEU A 72 8.13 17.46 -3.34
N VAL A 73 7.52 16.39 -3.81
CA VAL A 73 7.51 15.11 -3.09
C VAL A 73 8.92 14.53 -2.98
N LEU A 74 9.73 14.58 -4.04
CA LEU A 74 11.13 14.15 -3.98
C LEU A 74 11.94 14.99 -2.98
N LEU A 75 11.68 16.30 -2.90
CA LEU A 75 12.29 17.17 -1.91
C LEU A 75 11.90 16.76 -0.49
N LEU A 76 10.61 16.43 -0.23
CA LEU A 76 10.16 15.94 1.07
C LEU A 76 10.85 14.61 1.45
N LEU A 77 11.00 13.67 0.51
CA LEU A 77 11.77 12.45 0.73
C LEU A 77 13.25 12.77 1.02
N GLY A 78 13.84 13.72 0.29
CA GLY A 78 15.21 14.19 0.55
C GLY A 78 15.39 14.78 1.95
N ILE A 79 14.41 15.54 2.46
CA ILE A 79 14.42 16.08 3.83
C ILE A 79 14.41 14.94 4.86
N LEU A 80 13.64 13.87 4.65
CA LEU A 80 13.65 12.71 5.55
C LEU A 80 15.03 12.03 5.59
N LEU A 81 15.68 11.89 4.43
CA LEU A 81 17.03 11.34 4.35
C LEU A 81 18.08 12.24 5.01
N LEU A 82 17.98 13.57 4.84
CA LEU A 82 18.83 14.51 5.56
C LEU A 82 18.64 14.38 7.07
N GLY A 83 17.39 14.25 7.55
CA GLY A 83 17.09 14.00 8.95
C GLY A 83 17.66 12.69 9.49
N ARG A 84 17.84 11.71 8.61
CA ARG A 84 18.42 10.41 9.00
C ARG A 84 19.93 10.38 9.05
N TYR A 85 20.61 11.03 8.08
CA TYR A 85 22.03 10.85 7.85
C TYR A 85 22.90 12.06 8.18
N ALA A 86 22.34 13.27 8.19
CA ALA A 86 23.13 14.49 8.26
C ALA A 86 22.79 15.40 9.45
N VAL A 87 21.52 15.69 9.71
CA VAL A 87 21.09 16.72 10.67
C VAL A 87 19.90 16.24 11.48
N ASN A 88 19.93 16.46 12.80
CA ASN A 88 18.74 16.19 13.61
C ASN A 88 17.66 17.25 13.34
N ILE A 89 16.63 16.88 12.59
CA ILE A 89 15.53 17.76 12.19
C ILE A 89 14.35 17.59 13.18
N PRO A 90 13.95 18.63 13.92
CA PRO A 90 12.95 18.50 15.01
C PRO A 90 11.60 17.93 14.57
N PHE A 91 11.20 18.14 13.30
CA PHE A 91 9.93 17.65 12.75
C PHE A 91 10.05 16.30 12.02
N VAL A 92 11.21 15.65 12.04
CA VAL A 92 11.47 14.32 11.47
C VAL A 92 11.87 13.36 12.59
N PRO A 93 10.92 12.86 13.38
CA PRO A 93 11.22 11.95 14.49
C PRO A 93 11.62 10.57 14.00
N GLU A 94 12.50 9.93 14.75
CA GLU A 94 12.76 8.50 14.59
C GLU A 94 11.62 7.70 15.22
N ILE A 95 10.96 6.83 14.42
CA ILE A 95 9.91 5.94 14.87
C ILE A 95 10.27 4.52 14.44
N ASN A 96 10.40 3.62 15.40
CA ASN A 96 10.75 2.22 15.15
C ASN A 96 12.05 2.06 14.32
N GLY A 97 13.07 2.89 14.57
CA GLY A 97 14.35 2.84 13.86
C GLY A 97 14.32 3.43 12.45
N ALA A 98 13.30 4.20 12.09
CA ALA A 98 13.17 4.80 10.77
C ALA A 98 12.62 6.23 10.80
N HIS A 99 13.16 7.09 9.92
CA HIS A 99 12.72 8.47 9.72
C HIS A 99 11.81 8.53 8.49
N ARG A 100 10.52 8.19 8.65
CA ARG A 100 9.54 8.10 7.54
C ARG A 100 8.41 9.12 7.63
N TRP A 101 8.38 9.89 8.73
CA TRP A 101 7.26 10.75 9.07
C TRP A 101 7.71 12.17 9.28
N ILE A 102 6.98 13.11 8.72
CA ILE A 102 7.06 14.53 9.07
C ILE A 102 5.95 14.79 10.08
N ARG A 103 6.32 15.20 11.30
CA ARG A 103 5.38 15.57 12.36
C ARG A 103 5.24 17.08 12.45
N LEU A 104 4.00 17.53 12.32
CA LEU A 104 3.64 18.93 12.50
C LEU A 104 2.75 19.03 13.74
N SER A 105 3.09 19.92 14.66
CA SER A 105 2.26 20.24 15.82
C SER A 105 1.44 21.50 15.49
N ILE A 106 0.12 21.31 15.30
CA ILE A 106 -0.81 22.39 14.98
C ILE A 106 -1.87 22.43 16.08
N ALA A 107 -2.01 23.56 16.77
CA ALA A 107 -2.98 23.77 17.85
C ALA A 107 -2.89 22.67 18.94
N GLY A 108 -1.68 22.26 19.34
CA GLY A 108 -1.46 21.23 20.37
C GLY A 108 -1.75 19.79 19.92
N ARG A 109 -2.16 19.57 18.65
CA ARG A 109 -2.37 18.24 18.08
C ARG A 109 -1.23 17.90 17.13
N GLN A 110 -0.74 16.65 17.23
CA GLN A 110 0.31 16.14 16.36
C GLN A 110 -0.31 15.49 15.10
N PHE A 111 0.04 16.02 13.95
CA PHE A 111 -0.26 15.44 12.65
C PHE A 111 1.01 14.83 12.07
N SER A 112 0.92 13.59 11.62
CA SER A 112 2.03 12.89 10.97
C SER A 112 1.71 12.71 9.49
N LEU A 113 2.57 13.26 8.64
CA LEU A 113 2.50 13.11 7.19
C LEU A 113 3.62 12.15 6.74
N GLN A 114 3.27 11.19 5.89
CA GLN A 114 4.23 10.25 5.31
C GLN A 114 4.46 10.62 3.84
N PRO A 115 5.65 11.15 3.47
CA PRO A 115 5.94 11.55 2.10
C PRO A 115 5.89 10.42 1.08
N SER A 116 6.23 9.18 1.46
CA SER A 116 6.10 8.01 0.57
C SER A 116 4.64 7.73 0.15
N GLU A 117 3.65 8.05 1.00
CA GLU A 117 2.23 7.99 0.63
C GLU A 117 1.88 9.02 -0.44
N LEU A 118 2.33 10.27 -0.27
CA LEU A 118 2.14 11.33 -1.27
C LEU A 118 2.87 10.99 -2.58
N CYS A 119 4.01 10.31 -2.48
CA CYS A 119 4.82 9.92 -3.62
C CYS A 119 4.04 9.01 -4.58
N LYS A 120 3.19 8.11 -4.10
CA LYS A 120 2.38 7.24 -4.95
C LYS A 120 1.53 8.04 -5.93
N LEU A 121 0.83 9.04 -5.44
CA LEU A 121 -0.04 9.88 -6.28
C LEU A 121 0.75 10.86 -7.15
N GLY A 122 1.77 11.52 -6.60
CA GLY A 122 2.65 12.42 -7.34
C GLY A 122 3.39 11.71 -8.47
N TYR A 123 3.85 10.50 -8.23
CA TYR A 123 4.47 9.63 -9.23
C TYR A 123 3.50 9.25 -10.36
N VAL A 124 2.28 8.82 -10.02
CA VAL A 124 1.26 8.48 -11.03
C VAL A 124 0.92 9.69 -11.89
N LEU A 125 0.77 10.89 -11.29
CA LEU A 125 0.55 12.14 -12.02
C LEU A 125 1.70 12.44 -12.99
N ALA A 126 2.94 12.39 -12.51
CA ALA A 126 4.13 12.67 -13.32
C ALA A 126 4.31 11.65 -14.44
N LEU A 127 4.13 10.37 -14.16
CA LEU A 127 4.25 9.30 -15.15
C LEU A 127 3.15 9.40 -16.21
N ALA A 128 1.89 9.64 -15.83
CA ALA A 128 0.78 9.82 -16.76
C ALA A 128 1.01 11.03 -17.68
N TRP A 129 1.52 12.13 -17.12
CA TRP A 129 1.85 13.32 -17.90
C TRP A 129 3.03 13.10 -18.84
N TYR A 130 4.06 12.35 -18.42
CA TYR A 130 5.19 11.98 -19.24
C TYR A 130 4.78 11.09 -20.41
N LEU A 131 3.92 10.10 -20.16
CA LEU A 131 3.54 9.08 -21.15
C LEU A 131 2.51 9.57 -22.18
N ARG A 132 1.78 10.65 -21.91
CA ARG A 132 0.57 11.07 -22.67
C ARG A 132 0.75 11.29 -24.18
N TYR A 133 1.89 11.81 -24.63
CA TYR A 133 2.11 12.21 -26.03
C TYR A 133 3.23 11.45 -26.74
N ARG A 134 3.81 10.46 -26.10
CA ARG A 134 4.90 9.70 -26.71
C ARG A 134 4.37 8.42 -27.32
N SER A 135 4.41 8.32 -28.66
CA SER A 135 4.04 7.12 -29.41
C SER A 135 5.19 6.10 -29.55
N ASN A 136 6.38 6.42 -29.05
CA ASN A 136 7.63 5.71 -29.40
C ASN A 136 8.05 4.63 -28.36
N TYR A 137 7.15 4.24 -27.43
CA TYR A 137 7.44 3.17 -26.41
C TYR A 137 7.59 1.77 -27.03
N ARG A 138 7.46 1.67 -28.36
CA ARG A 138 7.79 0.47 -29.12
C ARG A 138 9.30 0.22 -29.21
N ASN A 139 10.14 1.25 -28.97
CA ASN A 139 11.60 1.15 -28.94
C ASN A 139 12.07 1.01 -27.48
N PHE A 140 13.09 0.15 -27.26
CA PHE A 140 13.62 -0.13 -25.93
C PHE A 140 14.20 1.12 -25.25
N SER A 141 14.89 1.98 -26.02
CA SER A 141 15.47 3.24 -25.52
C SER A 141 14.43 4.23 -24.97
N ALA A 142 13.21 4.21 -25.48
CA ALA A 142 12.14 5.08 -25.00
C ALA A 142 11.64 4.73 -23.58
N LEU A 143 11.94 3.52 -23.09
CA LEU A 143 11.61 3.08 -21.75
C LEU A 143 12.54 3.69 -20.69
N ILE A 144 13.73 4.16 -21.04
CA ILE A 144 14.71 4.72 -20.10
C ILE A 144 14.09 5.85 -19.26
N GLY A 145 13.38 6.79 -19.88
CA GLY A 145 12.78 7.92 -19.15
C GLY A 145 11.76 7.51 -18.08
N PRO A 146 10.75 6.69 -18.37
CA PRO A 146 9.82 6.17 -17.37
C PRO A 146 10.52 5.38 -16.25
N PHE A 147 11.56 4.61 -16.60
CA PHE A 147 12.35 3.90 -15.59
C PHE A 147 13.12 4.84 -14.68
N ILE A 148 13.79 5.88 -15.20
CA ILE A 148 14.47 6.90 -14.37
C ILE A 148 13.46 7.57 -13.44
N LEU A 149 12.30 7.98 -13.97
CA LEU A 149 11.23 8.64 -13.20
C LEU A 149 10.70 7.73 -12.06
N THR A 150 10.75 6.42 -12.24
CA THR A 150 10.33 5.44 -11.23
C THR A 150 11.46 5.09 -10.26
N LEU A 151 12.67 4.84 -10.78
CA LEU A 151 13.80 4.42 -9.96
C LEU A 151 14.28 5.51 -9.01
N LEU A 152 14.16 6.78 -9.40
CA LEU A 152 14.57 7.90 -8.57
C LEU A 152 13.86 7.92 -7.21
N PRO A 153 12.52 7.98 -7.13
CA PRO A 153 11.84 7.90 -5.83
C PRO A 153 12.01 6.53 -5.16
N MET A 154 12.08 5.43 -5.93
CA MET A 154 12.31 4.10 -5.35
C MET A 154 13.60 4.03 -4.53
N VAL A 155 14.70 4.59 -5.05
CA VAL A 155 15.98 4.62 -4.32
C VAL A 155 15.86 5.46 -3.05
N LEU A 156 15.24 6.63 -3.10
CA LEU A 156 15.04 7.48 -1.93
C LEU A 156 14.21 6.75 -0.85
N ILE A 157 13.09 6.14 -1.24
CA ILE A 157 12.21 5.40 -0.34
C ILE A 157 12.87 4.13 0.21
N LEU A 158 13.70 3.45 -0.59
CA LEU A 158 14.48 2.29 -0.14
C LEU A 158 15.48 2.67 0.95
N LEU A 159 16.08 3.86 0.85
CA LEU A 159 16.97 4.41 1.88
C LEU A 159 16.22 4.74 3.18
N GLU A 160 14.90 4.98 3.14
CA GLU A 160 14.02 5.14 4.31
C GLU A 160 13.48 3.82 4.89
N PRO A 161 14.04 2.68 4.59
CA PRO A 161 13.63 1.27 4.63
C PRO A 161 12.12 1.00 4.45
N ASP A 162 11.43 1.69 3.57
CA ASP A 162 10.02 1.45 3.22
C ASP A 162 9.90 0.51 2.00
N LEU A 163 10.02 -0.79 2.24
CA LEU A 163 9.95 -1.82 1.19
C LEU A 163 8.56 -1.92 0.54
N GLY A 164 7.50 -1.62 1.29
CA GLY A 164 6.13 -1.72 0.78
C GLY A 164 5.90 -0.81 -0.42
N THR A 165 6.17 0.48 -0.25
CA THR A 165 5.99 1.47 -1.32
C THR A 165 6.92 1.19 -2.53
N VAL A 166 8.14 0.71 -2.29
CA VAL A 166 9.08 0.34 -3.36
C VAL A 166 8.52 -0.80 -4.23
N VAL A 167 8.03 -1.88 -3.61
CA VAL A 167 7.46 -3.04 -4.33
C VAL A 167 6.23 -2.66 -5.15
N LEU A 168 5.43 -1.70 -4.68
CA LEU A 168 4.23 -1.22 -5.35
C LEU A 168 4.54 -0.46 -6.64
N MET A 169 5.66 0.28 -6.72
CA MET A 169 5.93 1.19 -7.85
C MET A 169 6.20 0.45 -9.17
N MET A 170 6.83 -0.74 -9.14
CA MET A 170 7.13 -1.50 -10.35
C MET A 170 5.87 -2.03 -11.08
N PRO A 171 4.91 -2.68 -10.43
CA PRO A 171 3.67 -3.09 -11.08
C PRO A 171 2.89 -1.90 -11.67
N ILE A 172 2.90 -0.74 -11.01
CA ILE A 172 2.27 0.48 -11.53
C ILE A 172 2.97 0.92 -12.83
N LEU A 173 4.32 0.99 -12.83
CA LEU A 173 5.09 1.32 -14.02
C LEU A 173 4.74 0.41 -15.19
N PHE A 174 4.79 -0.92 -14.98
CA PHE A 174 4.51 -1.89 -16.04
C PHE A 174 3.08 -1.77 -16.57
N THR A 175 2.09 -1.59 -15.69
CA THR A 175 0.70 -1.40 -16.08
C THR A 175 0.53 -0.13 -16.93
N MET A 176 1.11 0.98 -16.50
CA MET A 176 1.01 2.25 -17.23
C MET A 176 1.77 2.21 -18.56
N LEU A 177 2.95 1.59 -18.61
CA LEU A 177 3.71 1.39 -19.85
C LEU A 177 2.96 0.50 -20.85
N PHE A 178 2.35 -0.59 -20.37
CA PHE A 178 1.55 -1.48 -21.19
C PHE A 178 0.39 -0.72 -21.85
N VAL A 179 -0.37 0.06 -21.07
CA VAL A 179 -1.48 0.87 -21.59
C VAL A 179 -0.99 2.01 -22.51
N ALA A 180 0.22 2.55 -22.27
CA ALA A 180 0.85 3.54 -23.15
C ALA A 180 1.35 2.96 -24.49
N GLY A 181 1.25 1.62 -24.67
CA GLY A 181 1.60 0.95 -25.93
C GLY A 181 3.03 0.39 -25.99
N ALA A 182 3.68 0.19 -24.84
CA ALA A 182 4.96 -0.53 -24.79
C ALA A 182 4.80 -1.98 -25.25
N LYS A 183 5.78 -2.50 -26.01
CA LYS A 183 5.75 -3.91 -26.43
C LYS A 183 5.92 -4.82 -25.22
N VAL A 184 5.00 -5.77 -25.05
CA VAL A 184 5.06 -6.79 -24.00
C VAL A 184 6.40 -7.51 -23.97
N LYS A 185 6.99 -7.78 -25.14
CA LYS A 185 8.33 -8.39 -25.28
C LYS A 185 9.40 -7.61 -24.50
N HIS A 186 9.41 -6.28 -24.58
CA HIS A 186 10.39 -5.45 -23.87
C HIS A 186 10.17 -5.51 -22.35
N LEU A 187 8.91 -5.46 -21.90
CA LEU A 187 8.57 -5.57 -20.48
C LEU A 187 8.97 -6.94 -19.92
N LEU A 188 8.72 -8.01 -20.66
CA LEU A 188 9.13 -9.37 -20.27
C LEU A 188 10.65 -9.52 -20.21
N ILE A 189 11.40 -8.93 -21.18
CA ILE A 189 12.87 -8.92 -21.15
C ILE A 189 13.37 -8.24 -19.88
N ILE A 190 12.79 -7.10 -19.49
CA ILE A 190 13.20 -6.37 -18.27
C ILE A 190 12.90 -7.22 -17.02
N ILE A 191 11.74 -7.86 -16.96
CA ILE A 191 11.40 -8.77 -15.83
C ILE A 191 12.38 -9.94 -15.77
N LEU A 192 12.70 -10.55 -16.92
CA LEU A 192 13.65 -11.65 -16.99
C LEU A 192 15.06 -11.20 -16.55
N MET A 193 15.51 -10.03 -16.99
CA MET A 193 16.79 -9.46 -16.56
C MET A 193 16.79 -9.22 -15.03
N ALA A 194 15.70 -8.67 -14.47
CA ALA A 194 15.57 -8.48 -13.02
C ALA A 194 15.64 -9.82 -12.26
N LEU A 195 14.99 -10.87 -12.78
CA LEU A 195 15.08 -12.22 -12.22
C LEU A 195 16.49 -12.81 -12.29
N LEU A 196 17.20 -12.61 -13.40
CA LEU A 196 18.59 -13.06 -13.54
C LEU A 196 19.56 -12.35 -12.58
N VAL A 197 19.30 -11.07 -12.28
CA VAL A 197 20.11 -10.28 -11.35
C VAL A 197 19.70 -10.52 -9.88
N SER A 198 18.50 -11.05 -9.63
CA SER A 198 17.96 -11.21 -8.28
C SER A 198 18.84 -12.05 -7.32
N PRO A 199 19.55 -13.13 -7.74
CA PRO A 199 20.46 -13.85 -6.85
C PRO A 199 21.64 -12.99 -6.37
N LEU A 200 22.17 -12.13 -7.24
CA LEU A 200 23.23 -11.20 -6.88
C LEU A 200 22.75 -10.16 -5.87
N LEU A 201 21.54 -9.60 -6.10
CA LEU A 201 20.90 -8.67 -5.16
C LEU A 201 20.62 -9.33 -3.82
N TRP A 202 20.21 -10.61 -3.81
CA TRP A 202 19.98 -11.37 -2.59
C TRP A 202 21.21 -11.37 -1.67
N HIS A 203 22.40 -11.60 -2.21
CA HIS A 203 23.64 -11.57 -1.44
C HIS A 203 23.99 -10.18 -0.88
N LYS A 204 23.53 -9.11 -1.52
CA LYS A 204 23.75 -7.74 -1.05
C LYS A 204 22.69 -7.26 -0.04
N MET A 205 21.58 -7.99 0.12
CA MET A 205 20.51 -7.61 1.05
C MET A 205 20.93 -7.72 2.50
N LYS A 206 20.47 -6.77 3.33
CA LYS A 206 20.67 -6.80 4.79
C LYS A 206 19.90 -7.97 5.41
N PRO A 207 20.36 -8.56 6.53
CA PRO A 207 19.69 -9.71 7.16
C PRO A 207 18.20 -9.49 7.43
N TYR A 208 17.77 -8.29 7.87
CA TYR A 208 16.37 -8.01 8.14
C TYR A 208 15.48 -8.05 6.87
N GLN A 209 16.03 -7.71 5.70
CA GLN A 209 15.30 -7.79 4.42
C GLN A 209 15.14 -9.24 3.99
N ARG A 210 16.24 -10.04 4.11
CA ARG A 210 16.18 -11.49 3.83
C ARG A 210 15.19 -12.19 4.75
N THR A 211 15.20 -11.91 6.05
CA THR A 211 14.26 -12.52 7.00
C THR A 211 12.80 -12.24 6.66
N ARG A 212 12.46 -11.04 6.20
CA ARG A 212 11.09 -10.73 5.76
C ARG A 212 10.66 -11.57 4.57
N ILE A 213 11.49 -11.64 3.52
CA ILE A 213 11.18 -12.41 2.31
C ILE A 213 11.15 -13.90 2.61
N SER A 214 12.17 -14.42 3.33
CA SER A 214 12.27 -15.83 3.68
C SER A 214 11.16 -16.29 4.62
N SER A 215 10.53 -15.39 5.38
CA SER A 215 9.42 -15.73 6.27
C SER A 215 8.26 -16.42 5.53
N VAL A 216 8.06 -16.10 4.25
CA VAL A 216 7.04 -16.77 3.41
C VAL A 216 7.45 -18.22 3.12
N LEU A 217 8.70 -18.46 2.75
CA LEU A 217 9.22 -19.81 2.47
C LEU A 217 9.28 -20.66 3.74
N LEU A 218 9.69 -20.07 4.86
CA LEU A 218 9.81 -20.71 6.16
C LEU A 218 8.46 -21.11 6.80
N GLN A 219 7.34 -20.80 6.18
CA GLN A 219 6.03 -21.36 6.56
C GLN A 219 5.97 -22.88 6.31
N SER A 220 6.69 -23.38 5.28
CA SER A 220 6.82 -24.81 5.03
C SER A 220 7.65 -25.47 6.13
N SER A 221 7.11 -26.53 6.72
CA SER A 221 7.80 -27.32 7.74
C SER A 221 9.08 -27.95 7.19
N TRP A 222 9.05 -28.40 5.94
CA TRP A 222 10.20 -29.00 5.26
C TRP A 222 11.35 -27.98 5.08
N ILE A 223 11.06 -26.79 4.56
CA ILE A 223 12.09 -25.74 4.38
C ILE A 223 12.68 -25.34 5.74
N ARG A 224 11.85 -25.23 6.77
CA ARG A 224 12.29 -24.91 8.13
C ARG A 224 13.25 -25.97 8.69
N GLN A 225 12.89 -27.25 8.54
CA GLN A 225 13.74 -28.36 8.96
C GLN A 225 15.09 -28.35 8.25
N GLN A 226 15.08 -28.18 6.93
CA GLN A 226 16.32 -28.09 6.15
C GLN A 226 17.18 -26.89 6.58
N ALA A 227 16.58 -25.73 6.82
CA ALA A 227 17.30 -24.54 7.27
C ALA A 227 17.88 -24.69 8.70
N GLU A 228 17.26 -25.53 9.54
CA GLU A 228 17.74 -25.81 10.91
C GLU A 228 18.84 -26.87 10.92
N GLN A 229 18.73 -27.90 10.07
CA GLN A 229 19.70 -28.98 9.96
C GLN A 229 20.96 -28.59 9.18
N ASN A 230 20.80 -27.73 8.15
CA ASN A 230 21.90 -27.30 7.30
C ASN A 230 22.17 -25.80 7.49
N GLN A 231 23.28 -25.49 8.16
CA GLN A 231 23.66 -24.10 8.47
C GLN A 231 23.83 -23.25 7.21
N ALA A 232 24.37 -23.79 6.12
CA ALA A 232 24.55 -23.05 4.86
C ALA A 232 23.22 -22.61 4.27
N TRP A 233 22.18 -23.47 4.29
CA TRP A 233 20.83 -23.11 3.88
C TRP A 233 20.22 -22.04 4.79
N GLY A 234 20.42 -22.17 6.10
CA GLY A 234 19.97 -21.16 7.06
C GLY A 234 20.59 -19.78 6.79
N GLU A 235 21.90 -19.72 6.55
CA GLU A 235 22.62 -18.48 6.25
C GLU A 235 22.23 -17.88 4.89
N ILE A 236 22.00 -18.70 3.87
CA ILE A 236 21.49 -18.23 2.57
C ILE A 236 20.12 -17.57 2.74
N LEU A 237 19.20 -18.20 3.46
CA LEU A 237 17.83 -17.73 3.62
C LEU A 237 17.72 -16.48 4.52
N VAL A 238 18.46 -16.45 5.63
CA VAL A 238 18.24 -15.45 6.69
C VAL A 238 19.44 -14.52 6.87
N GLY A 239 20.59 -14.83 6.28
CA GLY A 239 21.83 -14.06 6.44
C GLY A 239 22.52 -14.26 7.79
N LYS A 240 22.09 -15.24 8.61
CA LYS A 240 22.65 -15.64 9.89
C LYS A 240 22.21 -17.07 10.22
N LYS A 241 22.76 -17.66 11.29
CA LYS A 241 22.32 -18.99 11.76
C LYS A 241 20.80 -18.99 12.01
N PHE A 242 20.10 -19.92 11.39
CA PHE A 242 18.66 -20.04 11.52
C PHE A 242 18.28 -20.76 12.83
N ASN A 243 17.20 -20.28 13.47
CA ASN A 243 16.59 -20.91 14.64
C ASN A 243 15.07 -20.87 14.50
N ALA A 244 14.43 -22.04 14.44
CA ALA A 244 12.98 -22.15 14.23
C ALA A 244 12.16 -21.55 15.37
N ARG A 245 12.63 -21.63 16.63
CA ARG A 245 11.95 -20.98 17.78
C ARG A 245 12.01 -19.47 17.67
N GLN A 246 13.19 -18.92 17.33
CA GLN A 246 13.35 -17.48 17.12
C GLN A 246 12.46 -17.00 15.98
N TRP A 247 12.41 -17.74 14.85
CA TRP A 247 11.52 -17.40 13.73
C TRP A 247 10.05 -17.31 14.16
N LYS A 248 9.55 -18.31 14.91
CA LYS A 248 8.14 -18.33 15.37
C LYS A 248 7.81 -17.17 16.31
N ASN A 249 8.75 -16.75 17.15
CA ASN A 249 8.51 -15.76 18.19
C ASN A 249 8.85 -14.33 17.78
N ASP A 250 9.58 -14.15 16.67
CA ASP A 250 10.07 -12.86 16.20
C ASP A 250 9.58 -12.60 14.76
N TRP A 251 10.33 -13.01 13.74
CA TRP A 251 10.05 -12.61 12.35
C TRP A 251 8.83 -13.27 11.72
N GLY A 252 8.54 -14.50 12.07
CA GLY A 252 7.38 -15.26 11.63
C GLY A 252 6.12 -14.99 12.45
N TYR A 253 6.25 -14.34 13.63
CA TYR A 253 5.15 -14.14 14.57
C TYR A 253 3.94 -13.46 13.93
N HIS A 254 4.16 -12.30 13.31
CA HIS A 254 3.09 -11.54 12.67
C HIS A 254 2.37 -12.33 11.58
N LEU A 255 3.13 -13.05 10.75
CA LEU A 255 2.61 -13.86 9.65
C LEU A 255 1.74 -15.03 10.17
N ILE A 256 2.25 -15.75 11.16
CA ILE A 256 1.54 -16.87 11.78
C ILE A 256 0.24 -16.39 12.43
N ARG A 257 0.31 -15.30 13.20
CA ARG A 257 -0.85 -14.73 13.90
C ARG A 257 -1.89 -14.16 12.93
N SER A 258 -1.45 -13.52 11.85
CA SER A 258 -2.36 -13.05 10.80
C SER A 258 -3.13 -14.22 10.16
N LYS A 259 -2.44 -15.30 9.79
CA LYS A 259 -3.09 -16.51 9.26
C LYS A 259 -4.09 -17.14 10.24
N PHE A 260 -3.74 -17.21 11.52
CA PHE A 260 -4.67 -17.71 12.53
C PHE A 260 -5.88 -16.80 12.69
N ALA A 261 -5.70 -15.47 12.60
CA ALA A 261 -6.83 -14.54 12.63
C ALA A 261 -7.78 -14.75 11.43
N VAL A 262 -7.23 -14.89 10.22
CA VAL A 262 -8.03 -15.19 9.03
C VAL A 262 -8.72 -16.55 9.15
N ALA A 263 -7.99 -17.59 9.53
CA ALA A 263 -8.53 -18.96 9.66
C ALA A 263 -9.63 -19.04 10.73
N SER A 264 -9.49 -18.28 11.82
CA SER A 264 -10.46 -18.27 12.93
C SER A 264 -11.82 -17.69 12.54
N GLY A 265 -11.90 -16.91 11.44
CA GLY A 265 -13.18 -16.40 10.93
C GLY A 265 -14.07 -17.49 10.31
N GLY A 266 -13.49 -18.64 9.93
CA GLY A 266 -14.18 -19.79 9.39
C GLY A 266 -14.74 -19.63 7.98
N ILE A 267 -14.96 -20.75 7.33
CA ILE A 267 -15.60 -20.85 6.01
C ILE A 267 -17.04 -21.35 6.17
N ASP A 268 -17.27 -22.28 7.07
CA ASP A 268 -18.46 -23.13 7.13
C ASP A 268 -19.78 -22.40 7.42
N HIS A 269 -19.76 -21.25 8.04
CA HIS A 269 -20.97 -20.44 8.24
C HIS A 269 -20.79 -18.98 7.83
N GLY A 270 -19.62 -18.58 7.35
CA GLY A 270 -19.33 -17.23 6.84
C GLY A 270 -19.48 -16.08 7.84
N LYS A 271 -19.78 -16.40 9.11
CA LYS A 271 -20.24 -15.42 10.09
C LYS A 271 -19.15 -14.86 11.00
N GLY A 272 -17.96 -15.50 11.07
CA GLY A 272 -16.91 -15.10 12.00
C GLY A 272 -17.36 -15.05 13.45
N TYR A 273 -16.57 -14.38 14.29
CA TYR A 273 -16.91 -14.19 15.72
C TYR A 273 -17.95 -13.09 15.97
N GLY A 274 -18.28 -12.29 14.95
CA GLY A 274 -19.15 -11.13 15.08
C GLY A 274 -18.41 -9.86 15.49
N PHE A 275 -19.11 -8.73 15.36
CA PHE A 275 -18.57 -7.41 15.63
C PHE A 275 -18.10 -7.25 17.08
N ARG A 276 -16.88 -6.76 17.29
CA ARG A 276 -16.23 -6.56 18.60
C ARG A 276 -15.96 -7.82 19.43
N ARG A 277 -16.09 -9.02 18.84
CA ARG A 277 -15.96 -10.30 19.55
C ARG A 277 -14.76 -11.10 19.04
N GLY A 278 -14.41 -12.14 19.78
CA GLY A 278 -13.37 -13.10 19.44
C GLY A 278 -11.98 -12.80 20.01
N PRO A 279 -11.10 -13.81 20.01
CA PRO A 279 -9.82 -13.75 20.71
C PRO A 279 -8.86 -12.69 20.16
N PHE A 280 -8.84 -12.45 18.83
CA PHE A 280 -7.98 -11.44 18.23
C PHE A 280 -8.46 -10.00 18.47
N ILE A 281 -9.69 -9.81 18.91
CA ILE A 281 -10.22 -8.53 19.39
C ILE A 281 -9.97 -8.38 20.89
N LYS A 282 -10.28 -9.41 21.67
CA LYS A 282 -10.18 -9.39 23.13
C LYS A 282 -8.73 -9.32 23.62
N TYR A 283 -7.84 -10.10 23.01
CA TYR A 283 -6.41 -10.16 23.35
C TYR A 283 -5.57 -9.54 22.25
N ASN A 284 -4.46 -8.90 22.61
CA ASN A 284 -3.56 -8.27 21.64
C ASN A 284 -2.61 -9.29 20.98
N PHE A 285 -3.17 -10.34 20.39
CA PHE A 285 -2.37 -11.41 19.77
C PHE A 285 -1.74 -11.01 18.43
N LEU A 286 -2.29 -9.99 17.75
CA LEU A 286 -1.80 -9.53 16.47
C LEU A 286 -1.39 -8.05 16.58
N PRO A 287 -0.09 -7.73 16.61
CA PRO A 287 0.39 -6.36 16.53
C PRO A 287 0.00 -5.68 15.21
N ALA A 288 -0.09 -4.34 15.21
CA ALA A 288 -0.50 -3.54 14.06
C ALA A 288 -1.84 -3.97 13.40
N ARG A 289 -2.72 -4.60 14.17
CA ARG A 289 -4.01 -5.13 13.71
C ARG A 289 -4.98 -4.06 13.17
N HIS A 290 -4.76 -2.79 13.50
CA HIS A 290 -5.54 -1.65 13.01
C HIS A 290 -4.93 -1.01 11.75
N ASN A 291 -3.67 -1.32 11.41
CA ASN A 291 -2.95 -0.80 10.25
C ASN A 291 -2.83 -1.89 9.17
N ASP A 292 -1.71 -2.62 9.18
CA ASP A 292 -1.29 -3.53 8.12
C ASP A 292 -2.15 -4.80 8.03
N PHE A 293 -2.70 -5.25 9.18
CA PHE A 293 -3.46 -6.50 9.30
C PHE A 293 -4.97 -6.28 9.51
N VAL A 294 -5.50 -5.15 9.08
CA VAL A 294 -6.93 -4.85 9.21
C VAL A 294 -7.80 -5.89 8.48
N PHE A 295 -7.34 -6.39 7.32
CA PHE A 295 -8.03 -7.47 6.59
C PHE A 295 -8.17 -8.75 7.42
N ALA A 296 -7.12 -9.15 8.15
CA ALA A 296 -7.17 -10.31 9.03
C ALA A 296 -8.20 -10.14 10.17
N ILE A 297 -8.38 -8.92 10.68
CA ILE A 297 -9.40 -8.60 11.69
C ILE A 297 -10.80 -8.63 11.10
N ILE A 298 -10.99 -8.13 9.88
CA ILE A 298 -12.27 -8.22 9.18
C ILE A 298 -12.63 -9.69 8.93
N ALA A 299 -11.66 -10.51 8.48
CA ALA A 299 -11.83 -11.94 8.33
C ALA A 299 -12.23 -12.61 9.66
N HIS A 300 -11.56 -12.28 10.75
CA HIS A 300 -11.84 -12.81 12.08
C HIS A 300 -13.26 -12.49 12.55
N GLN A 301 -13.71 -11.23 12.36
CA GLN A 301 -15.02 -10.80 12.85
C GLN A 301 -16.18 -11.28 11.97
N TRP A 302 -16.01 -11.22 10.65
CA TRP A 302 -17.11 -11.35 9.68
C TRP A 302 -16.93 -12.55 8.74
N GLY A 303 -15.88 -13.34 8.97
CA GLY A 303 -15.60 -14.56 8.23
C GLY A 303 -15.37 -14.35 6.76
N PHE A 304 -15.54 -15.42 5.98
CA PHE A 304 -15.36 -15.42 4.52
C PHE A 304 -16.32 -14.44 3.82
N GLY A 305 -17.57 -14.37 4.26
CA GLY A 305 -18.56 -13.47 3.68
C GLY A 305 -18.17 -11.99 3.81
N GLY A 306 -17.63 -11.57 4.96
CA GLY A 306 -17.13 -10.21 5.16
C GLY A 306 -15.93 -9.89 4.27
N CYS A 307 -15.00 -10.83 4.10
CA CYS A 307 -13.87 -10.69 3.19
C CYS A 307 -14.34 -10.53 1.74
N LEU A 308 -15.28 -11.38 1.30
CA LEU A 308 -15.83 -11.33 -0.05
C LEU A 308 -16.55 -10.01 -0.30
N GLY A 309 -17.39 -9.54 0.63
CA GLY A 309 -18.06 -8.26 0.54
C GLY A 309 -17.08 -7.07 0.45
N LEU A 310 -16.01 -7.10 1.26
CA LEU A 310 -14.94 -6.09 1.19
C LEU A 310 -14.24 -6.08 -0.18
N LEU A 311 -13.86 -7.25 -0.68
CA LEU A 311 -13.20 -7.37 -1.99
C LEU A 311 -14.12 -6.94 -3.13
N MET A 312 -15.42 -7.24 -3.06
CA MET A 312 -16.42 -6.76 -4.03
C MET A 312 -16.48 -5.22 -4.07
N LEU A 313 -16.40 -4.54 -2.92
CA LEU A 313 -16.36 -3.08 -2.89
C LEU A 313 -15.11 -2.53 -3.59
N TYR A 314 -13.94 -3.15 -3.42
CA TYR A 314 -12.75 -2.76 -4.19
C TYR A 314 -12.91 -3.05 -5.68
N MET A 315 -13.48 -4.20 -6.06
CA MET A 315 -13.74 -4.51 -7.47
C MET A 315 -14.66 -3.49 -8.13
N ILE A 316 -15.64 -2.92 -7.40
CA ILE A 316 -16.48 -1.83 -7.90
C ILE A 316 -15.65 -0.56 -8.15
N ILE A 317 -14.75 -0.17 -7.24
CA ILE A 317 -13.88 1.01 -7.44
C ILE A 317 -12.96 0.80 -8.64
N ILE A 318 -12.32 -0.37 -8.74
CA ILE A 318 -11.43 -0.74 -9.83
C ILE A 318 -12.18 -0.77 -11.16
N GLY A 319 -13.35 -1.41 -11.20
CA GLY A 319 -14.21 -1.49 -12.40
C GLY A 319 -14.67 -0.12 -12.90
N CYS A 320 -15.16 0.74 -12.00
CA CYS A 320 -15.50 2.11 -12.33
C CYS A 320 -14.31 2.92 -12.84
N GLY A 321 -13.11 2.72 -12.24
CA GLY A 321 -11.90 3.38 -12.69
C GLY A 321 -11.44 2.92 -14.08
N LEU A 322 -11.55 1.63 -14.38
CA LEU A 322 -11.29 1.08 -15.70
C LEU A 322 -12.28 1.60 -16.74
N GLU A 323 -13.58 1.66 -16.40
CA GLU A 323 -14.60 2.23 -17.27
C GLU A 323 -14.31 3.72 -17.59
N ILE A 324 -13.91 4.50 -16.57
CA ILE A 324 -13.49 5.89 -16.75
C ILE A 324 -12.30 5.97 -17.71
N ALA A 325 -11.31 5.08 -17.55
CA ALA A 325 -10.13 5.05 -18.40
C ALA A 325 -10.46 4.68 -19.86
N MET A 326 -11.29 3.65 -20.08
CA MET A 326 -11.68 3.19 -21.41
C MET A 326 -12.49 4.24 -22.18
N ASN A 327 -13.37 4.95 -21.49
CA ASN A 327 -14.26 5.95 -22.09
C ASN A 327 -13.61 7.35 -22.18
N ASN A 328 -12.35 7.53 -21.77
CA ASN A 328 -11.69 8.83 -21.83
C ASN A 328 -10.82 8.96 -23.09
N THR A 329 -11.11 9.96 -23.91
CA THR A 329 -10.34 10.26 -25.13
C THR A 329 -9.06 11.05 -24.86
N ASP A 330 -8.97 11.74 -23.69
CA ASP A 330 -7.76 12.46 -23.29
C ASP A 330 -6.68 11.45 -22.82
N PRO A 331 -5.52 11.37 -23.49
CA PRO A 331 -4.47 10.43 -23.12
C PRO A 331 -3.96 10.58 -21.67
N PHE A 332 -3.87 11.82 -21.19
CA PHE A 332 -3.47 12.08 -19.80
C PHE A 332 -4.53 11.55 -18.81
N GLY A 333 -5.80 11.89 -19.01
CA GLY A 333 -6.90 11.42 -18.15
C GLY A 333 -7.01 9.89 -18.13
N ARG A 334 -6.85 9.24 -19.30
CA ARG A 334 -6.84 7.78 -19.40
C ARG A 334 -5.70 7.14 -18.61
N LEU A 335 -4.47 7.63 -18.79
CA LEU A 335 -3.30 7.10 -18.10
C LEU A 335 -3.34 7.39 -16.60
N LEU A 336 -3.84 8.55 -16.18
CA LEU A 336 -4.04 8.91 -14.79
C LEU A 336 -5.04 7.95 -14.11
N ALA A 337 -6.18 7.68 -14.76
CA ALA A 337 -7.18 6.74 -14.25
C ALA A 337 -6.60 5.32 -14.12
N ILE A 338 -5.86 4.84 -15.13
CA ILE A 338 -5.18 3.53 -15.08
C ILE A 338 -4.14 3.49 -13.96
N GLY A 339 -3.33 4.55 -13.80
CA GLY A 339 -2.33 4.60 -12.74
C GLY A 339 -2.95 4.52 -11.35
N ILE A 340 -4.05 5.24 -11.10
CA ILE A 340 -4.79 5.18 -9.83
C ILE A 340 -5.41 3.79 -9.62
N VAL A 341 -6.01 3.20 -10.64
CA VAL A 341 -6.54 1.83 -10.58
C VAL A 341 -5.43 0.84 -10.26
N ALA A 342 -4.27 0.97 -10.88
CA ALA A 342 -3.12 0.12 -10.60
C ALA A 342 -2.66 0.25 -9.13
N VAL A 343 -2.61 1.48 -8.57
CA VAL A 343 -2.29 1.70 -7.15
C VAL A 343 -3.27 0.91 -6.27
N PHE A 344 -4.58 1.11 -6.42
CA PHE A 344 -5.58 0.42 -5.62
C PHE A 344 -5.49 -1.10 -5.76
N THR A 345 -5.36 -1.59 -6.99
CA THR A 345 -5.28 -3.02 -7.27
C THR A 345 -4.06 -3.64 -6.60
N VAL A 346 -2.89 -3.04 -6.77
CA VAL A 346 -1.64 -3.59 -6.23
C VAL A 346 -1.61 -3.49 -4.70
N GLU A 347 -2.09 -2.39 -4.10
CA GLU A 347 -2.18 -2.26 -2.65
C GLU A 347 -3.09 -3.31 -2.02
N VAL A 348 -4.28 -3.51 -2.59
CA VAL A 348 -5.23 -4.54 -2.13
C VAL A 348 -4.63 -5.93 -2.28
N LEU A 349 -4.07 -6.26 -3.45
CA LEU A 349 -3.46 -7.57 -3.70
C LEU A 349 -2.30 -7.85 -2.73
N ILE A 350 -1.39 -6.89 -2.51
CA ILE A 350 -0.27 -7.08 -1.60
C ILE A 350 -0.76 -7.21 -0.16
N ASN A 351 -1.67 -6.33 0.29
CA ASN A 351 -2.18 -6.38 1.68
C ASN A 351 -2.91 -7.68 1.97
N VAL A 352 -3.81 -8.13 1.09
CA VAL A 352 -4.50 -9.41 1.24
C VAL A 352 -3.52 -10.57 1.18
N SER A 353 -2.61 -10.59 0.19
CA SER A 353 -1.63 -11.66 0.03
C SER A 353 -0.68 -11.78 1.24
N MET A 354 -0.24 -10.66 1.82
CA MET A 354 0.60 -10.73 3.02
C MET A 354 -0.16 -11.22 4.25
N THR A 355 -1.46 -10.89 4.38
CA THR A 355 -2.28 -11.34 5.52
C THR A 355 -2.59 -12.81 5.47
N VAL A 356 -2.77 -13.40 4.28
CA VAL A 356 -2.96 -14.86 4.10
C VAL A 356 -1.64 -15.63 3.99
N GLY A 357 -0.49 -14.92 3.95
CA GLY A 357 0.83 -15.55 3.96
C GLY A 357 1.40 -15.87 2.58
N LEU A 358 0.83 -15.36 1.50
CA LEU A 358 1.34 -15.56 0.13
C LEU A 358 2.48 -14.60 -0.23
N MET A 359 2.56 -13.44 0.44
CA MET A 359 3.60 -12.44 0.23
C MET A 359 4.30 -12.06 1.55
N PRO A 360 5.53 -11.53 1.49
CA PRO A 360 6.22 -11.00 2.66
C PRO A 360 5.44 -9.85 3.29
N ILE A 361 5.63 -9.64 4.59
CA ILE A 361 5.04 -8.50 5.31
C ILE A 361 5.75 -7.23 4.85
N THR A 362 5.04 -6.43 4.08
CA THR A 362 5.55 -5.19 3.48
C THR A 362 5.23 -3.96 4.32
N GLY A 363 4.19 -4.03 5.16
CA GLY A 363 3.69 -2.88 5.92
C GLY A 363 2.83 -1.93 5.09
N LEU A 364 2.29 -2.39 3.95
CA LEU A 364 1.32 -1.61 3.17
C LEU A 364 -0.06 -1.65 3.80
N THR A 365 -0.66 -0.48 3.93
CA THR A 365 -2.02 -0.32 4.43
C THR A 365 -3.04 -0.74 3.38
N LEU A 366 -4.22 -1.20 3.83
CA LEU A 366 -5.36 -1.45 2.95
C LEU A 366 -6.07 -0.11 2.66
N PRO A 367 -6.11 0.35 1.40
CA PRO A 367 -6.61 1.70 1.05
C PRO A 367 -8.02 1.94 1.58
N LEU A 368 -8.29 3.14 2.10
CA LEU A 368 -9.59 3.58 2.65
C LEU A 368 -10.04 2.88 3.95
N VAL A 369 -9.48 1.71 4.30
CA VAL A 369 -9.93 0.87 5.43
C VAL A 369 -8.94 0.91 6.60
N SER A 370 -7.63 0.79 6.35
CA SER A 370 -6.61 0.81 7.39
C SER A 370 -6.54 2.14 8.14
N TYR A 371 -6.10 2.09 9.40
CA TYR A 371 -5.77 3.29 10.14
C TYR A 371 -4.56 4.00 9.56
N GLY A 372 -4.72 5.29 9.23
CA GLY A 372 -3.61 6.11 8.74
C GLY A 372 -4.10 7.39 8.07
N GLY A 373 -3.69 8.57 8.59
CA GLY A 373 -4.13 9.86 8.06
C GLY A 373 -3.63 10.12 6.65
N SER A 374 -2.33 9.89 6.40
CA SER A 374 -1.73 10.14 5.07
C SER A 374 -2.25 9.18 4.01
N SER A 375 -2.37 7.89 4.34
CA SER A 375 -2.90 6.88 3.42
C SER A 375 -4.36 7.15 3.06
N LEU A 376 -5.19 7.51 4.05
CA LEU A 376 -6.59 7.85 3.82
C LEU A 376 -6.74 9.11 2.96
N LEU A 377 -5.94 10.15 3.23
CA LEU A 377 -5.94 11.38 2.45
C LEU A 377 -5.57 11.11 0.98
N VAL A 378 -4.50 10.36 0.73
CA VAL A 378 -4.04 10.03 -0.63
C VAL A 378 -5.05 9.14 -1.35
N SER A 379 -5.62 8.14 -0.67
CA SER A 379 -6.64 7.26 -1.24
C SER A 379 -7.92 8.04 -1.60
N MET A 380 -8.40 8.93 -0.73
CA MET A 380 -9.57 9.79 -1.02
C MET A 380 -9.27 10.79 -2.13
N ALA A 381 -8.08 11.39 -2.16
CA ALA A 381 -7.66 12.27 -3.26
C ALA A 381 -7.60 11.51 -4.59
N SER A 382 -7.11 10.26 -4.59
CA SER A 382 -7.08 9.37 -5.76
C SER A 382 -8.48 9.08 -6.29
N VAL A 383 -9.44 8.74 -5.41
CA VAL A 383 -10.86 8.59 -5.78
C VAL A 383 -11.42 9.91 -6.31
N GLY A 384 -11.03 11.05 -5.71
CA GLY A 384 -11.40 12.39 -6.18
C GLY A 384 -10.90 12.66 -7.60
N LEU A 385 -9.66 12.30 -7.91
CA LEU A 385 -9.10 12.41 -9.26
C LEU A 385 -9.83 11.51 -10.26
N LEU A 386 -10.13 10.25 -9.91
CA LEU A 386 -10.94 9.38 -10.77
C LEU A 386 -12.31 10.00 -11.09
N ASN A 387 -12.98 10.51 -10.07
CA ASN A 387 -14.27 11.17 -10.23
C ASN A 387 -14.15 12.44 -11.12
N ASN A 388 -13.09 13.23 -10.92
CA ASN A 388 -12.82 14.44 -11.72
C ASN A 388 -12.59 14.11 -13.20
N VAL A 389 -11.76 13.08 -13.47
CA VAL A 389 -11.51 12.58 -14.83
C VAL A 389 -12.81 12.07 -15.47
N GLY A 390 -13.63 11.32 -14.71
CA GLY A 390 -14.90 10.78 -15.20
C GLY A 390 -15.94 11.85 -15.52
N ARG A 391 -16.04 12.90 -14.69
CA ARG A 391 -17.01 14.00 -14.89
C ARG A 391 -16.65 14.94 -16.03
N ARG A 392 -15.36 15.15 -16.30
CA ARG A 392 -14.85 16.13 -17.29
C ARG A 392 -14.40 15.45 -18.58
N ARG A 393 -15.03 14.35 -18.96
CA ARG A 393 -14.79 13.70 -20.25
C ARG A 393 -15.09 14.70 -21.38
N PRO A 394 -14.22 14.84 -22.42
CA PRO A 394 -14.61 15.57 -23.60
C PRO A 394 -15.81 14.84 -24.23
N PHE A 395 -16.90 15.58 -24.50
CA PHE A 395 -18.01 15.04 -25.28
C PHE A 395 -17.47 14.71 -26.67
N SER A 396 -17.26 13.46 -26.99
CA SER A 396 -17.13 13.01 -28.35
C SER A 396 -18.54 13.01 -28.93
N VAL A 397 -18.83 13.99 -29.76
CA VAL A 397 -19.95 13.88 -30.67
C VAL A 397 -19.57 12.73 -31.59
N ALA A 398 -20.10 11.54 -31.32
CA ALA A 398 -19.96 10.40 -32.18
C ALA A 398 -20.54 10.81 -33.54
N ARG A 399 -19.66 11.05 -34.55
CA ARG A 399 -20.12 11.00 -35.92
C ARG A 399 -20.65 9.57 -36.09
N LYS A 400 -21.97 9.42 -36.17
CA LYS A 400 -22.58 8.20 -36.68
C LYS A 400 -21.96 7.92 -38.06
N PRO A 401 -21.58 6.66 -38.34
CA PRO A 401 -21.12 6.27 -39.67
C PRO A 401 -22.18 6.53 -40.75
#